data_0d2e5d76dd666af326edf8f46e8bbf68
#
_entry.id   0d2e5d76dd666af326edf8f46e8bbf68
#
_cell.length_a   1.000
_cell.length_b   1.000
_cell.length_c   1.000
_cell.angle_alpha   90.00
_cell.angle_beta   90.00
_cell.angle_gamma   90.00
#
_symmetry.space_group_name_H-M   'P 1'
#
loop_
_entity.id
_entity.type
_entity.pdbx_description
1 polymer ?
#
loop_
_entity_poly.entity_id
_entity_poly.type
_entity_poly.pdbx_seq_one_letter_code
_entity_poly.pdbx_strand_id
1 'polypeptide(L)'
;MEILVTNDDGINSPAINKLAEVLKQYGNVTVVAPDRDQSGKGPSITLRDVLRYNQVNINVDNVNAYAVEGTPSDCVILANKEINPKGFDYIFSGINYGANMGSDILVSGTAGAAIHGYLSGTLSVALSIASLDAVQTDITTSIEYSAKICKFLVNNNIKDPQIINVNFPNLPRNQIKGIKSTYIGPKVEDEIILKETRARGNYYWLRLDLKENVEFPKDTDMKAIQDGYVSISPVDINLNPGGSDNNQYIVNQLTKYLNK
;
A
#
# COMPACT_ATOMS: atom_id res chain seq x y z
N MET A 1 12.96 -18.83 -2.96
CA MET A 1 12.42 -17.48 -3.09
C MET A 1 11.41 -17.30 -2.00
N GLU A 2 11.60 -16.31 -1.13
CA GLU A 2 10.72 -16.04 0.00
C GLU A 2 9.87 -14.80 -0.30
N ILE A 3 8.56 -14.91 -0.23
CA ILE A 3 7.60 -13.84 -0.55
C ILE A 3 6.74 -13.56 0.68
N LEU A 4 6.75 -12.30 1.14
CA LEU A 4 5.83 -11.83 2.16
C LEU A 4 4.58 -11.26 1.49
N VAL A 5 3.41 -11.65 1.96
CA VAL A 5 2.11 -11.04 1.60
C VAL A 5 1.51 -10.41 2.86
N THR A 6 1.10 -9.16 2.75
CA THR A 6 0.45 -8.38 3.80
C THR A 6 -0.67 -7.51 3.23
N ASN A 7 -1.42 -6.81 4.06
CA ASN A 7 -2.43 -5.83 3.68
C ASN A 7 -2.78 -4.91 4.87
N ASP A 8 -3.72 -4.01 4.70
CA ASP A 8 -4.36 -3.22 5.77
C ASP A 8 -5.83 -3.60 6.02
N ASP A 9 -6.49 -4.30 5.11
CA ASP A 9 -7.86 -4.85 5.33
C ASP A 9 -7.92 -5.95 6.40
N GLY A 10 -6.77 -6.52 6.76
CA GLY A 10 -6.62 -7.60 7.75
C GLY A 10 -6.58 -9.01 7.16
N ILE A 11 -6.18 -9.96 8.02
CA ILE A 11 -5.89 -11.36 7.66
C ILE A 11 -7.09 -12.11 7.07
N ASN A 12 -8.32 -11.68 7.41
CA ASN A 12 -9.55 -12.29 6.94
C ASN A 12 -10.04 -11.75 5.59
N SER A 13 -9.34 -10.78 4.99
CA SER A 13 -9.71 -10.23 3.68
C SER A 13 -9.65 -11.32 2.61
N PRO A 14 -10.71 -11.48 1.78
CA PRO A 14 -10.67 -12.43 0.67
C PRO A 14 -9.56 -12.16 -0.34
N ALA A 15 -9.16 -10.89 -0.48
CA ALA A 15 -8.14 -10.48 -1.43
C ALA A 15 -6.75 -11.02 -1.08
N ILE A 16 -6.39 -11.07 0.23
CA ILE A 16 -5.08 -11.57 0.65
C ILE A 16 -4.93 -13.06 0.36
N ASN A 17 -6.01 -13.84 0.54
CA ASN A 17 -6.02 -15.28 0.24
C ASN A 17 -5.79 -15.52 -1.26
N LYS A 18 -6.50 -14.79 -2.13
CA LYS A 18 -6.34 -14.91 -3.58
C LYS A 18 -4.97 -14.46 -4.05
N LEU A 19 -4.41 -13.42 -3.43
CA LEU A 19 -3.05 -12.96 -3.73
C LEU A 19 -2.02 -14.01 -3.32
N ALA A 20 -2.10 -14.55 -2.11
CA ALA A 20 -1.21 -15.60 -1.62
C ALA A 20 -1.28 -16.86 -2.51
N GLU A 21 -2.51 -17.27 -2.91
CA GLU A 21 -2.73 -18.44 -3.78
C GLU A 21 -2.04 -18.29 -5.13
N VAL A 22 -2.08 -17.12 -5.73
CA VAL A 22 -1.45 -16.93 -7.05
C VAL A 22 0.07 -16.76 -6.94
N LEU A 23 0.56 -16.15 -5.85
CA LEU A 23 1.99 -15.88 -5.67
C LEU A 23 2.78 -17.13 -5.26
N LYS A 24 2.17 -18.12 -4.60
CA LYS A 24 2.86 -19.38 -4.22
C LYS A 24 3.41 -20.18 -5.40
N GLN A 25 2.98 -19.85 -6.64
CA GLN A 25 3.56 -20.45 -7.85
C GLN A 25 4.99 -19.97 -8.14
N TYR A 26 5.42 -18.88 -7.50
CA TYR A 26 6.70 -18.22 -7.75
C TYR A 26 7.69 -18.34 -6.60
N GLY A 27 7.24 -18.81 -5.43
CA GLY A 27 8.09 -18.96 -4.24
C GLY A 27 7.33 -19.42 -3.02
N ASN A 28 8.03 -19.52 -1.90
CA ASN A 28 7.43 -19.79 -0.60
C ASN A 28 6.74 -18.53 -0.11
N VAL A 29 5.43 -18.59 0.07
CA VAL A 29 4.63 -17.46 0.55
C VAL A 29 4.42 -17.58 2.06
N THR A 30 4.67 -16.49 2.76
CA THR A 30 4.24 -16.28 4.15
C THR A 30 3.28 -15.09 4.17
N VAL A 31 2.14 -15.26 4.83
CA VAL A 31 1.16 -14.18 5.03
C VAL A 31 1.31 -13.64 6.45
N VAL A 32 1.53 -12.34 6.59
CA VAL A 32 1.55 -11.67 7.90
C VAL A 32 0.72 -10.40 7.76
N ALA A 33 -0.44 -10.34 8.40
CA ALA A 33 -1.38 -9.25 8.24
C ALA A 33 -2.05 -8.86 9.57
N PRO A 34 -2.59 -7.65 9.69
CA PRO A 34 -3.35 -7.23 10.86
C PRO A 34 -4.51 -8.17 11.17
N ASP A 35 -4.84 -8.33 12.44
CA ASP A 35 -6.00 -9.12 12.92
C ASP A 35 -7.34 -8.49 12.50
N ARG A 36 -7.34 -7.21 12.16
CA ARG A 36 -8.50 -6.38 11.78
C ARG A 36 -8.10 -5.28 10.81
N ASP A 37 -9.08 -4.57 10.28
CA ASP A 37 -8.87 -3.40 9.40
C ASP A 37 -8.02 -2.31 10.08
N GLN A 38 -7.01 -1.85 9.37
CA GLN A 38 -6.05 -0.80 9.73
C GLN A 38 -5.98 0.31 8.65
N SER A 39 -7.05 0.51 7.91
CA SER A 39 -7.14 1.57 6.88
C SER A 39 -6.82 2.96 7.46
N GLY A 40 -6.13 3.78 6.70
CA GLY A 40 -5.78 5.14 7.10
C GLY A 40 -4.68 5.25 8.18
N LYS A 41 -3.95 4.17 8.49
CA LYS A 41 -2.86 4.17 9.48
C LYS A 41 -1.51 4.63 8.90
N GLY A 42 -1.39 4.69 7.59
CA GLY A 42 -0.14 5.04 6.94
C GLY A 42 1.02 4.11 7.35
N PRO A 43 2.28 4.60 7.30
CA PRO A 43 3.46 3.84 7.72
C PRO A 43 3.68 3.85 9.25
N SER A 44 2.63 3.98 10.06
CA SER A 44 2.76 4.01 11.53
C SER A 44 3.20 2.67 12.10
N ILE A 45 3.96 2.75 13.20
CA ILE A 45 4.46 1.58 13.95
C ILE A 45 4.08 1.67 15.42
N THR A 46 3.94 0.53 16.07
CA THR A 46 3.60 0.41 17.49
C THR A 46 4.87 0.38 18.33
N LEU A 47 5.22 1.53 18.94
CA LEU A 47 6.46 1.66 19.75
C LEU A 47 6.24 1.53 21.26
N ARG A 48 5.03 1.79 21.76
CA ARG A 48 4.76 1.93 23.21
C ARG A 48 3.67 0.98 23.71
N ASP A 49 3.30 0.02 22.88
CA ASP A 49 2.33 -1.01 23.23
C ASP A 49 2.89 -2.39 22.85
N VAL A 50 2.26 -3.44 23.35
CA VAL A 50 2.69 -4.81 23.12
C VAL A 50 2.16 -5.28 21.78
N LEU A 51 3.05 -5.73 20.91
CA LEU A 51 2.69 -6.45 19.70
C LEU A 51 2.50 -7.93 20.01
N ARG A 52 1.37 -8.49 19.57
CA ARG A 52 1.09 -9.92 19.62
C ARG A 52 0.84 -10.44 18.23
N TYR A 53 1.24 -11.66 17.97
CA TYR A 53 0.83 -12.37 16.76
C TYR A 53 0.49 -13.81 17.08
N ASN A 54 -0.39 -14.38 16.28
CA ASN A 54 -0.77 -15.78 16.36
C ASN A 54 -0.71 -16.39 14.97
N GLN A 55 -0.24 -17.63 14.89
CA GLN A 55 -0.38 -18.40 13.66
C GLN A 55 -1.85 -18.74 13.48
N VAL A 56 -2.35 -18.56 12.27
CA VAL A 56 -3.74 -18.78 11.90
C VAL A 56 -3.84 -19.62 10.63
N ASN A 57 -4.98 -20.26 10.44
CA ASN A 57 -5.27 -20.94 9.18
C ASN A 57 -5.98 -19.98 8.22
N ILE A 58 -5.51 -19.94 7.01
CA ILE A 58 -6.16 -19.24 5.89
C ILE A 58 -6.60 -20.27 4.84
N ASN A 59 -7.47 -19.86 3.93
CA ASN A 59 -8.00 -20.77 2.90
C ASN A 59 -7.00 -20.89 1.70
N VAL A 60 -5.74 -21.16 2.02
CA VAL A 60 -4.65 -21.38 1.04
C VAL A 60 -3.73 -22.48 1.56
N ASP A 61 -3.65 -23.59 0.83
CA ASP A 61 -2.81 -24.73 1.22
C ASP A 61 -1.32 -24.41 1.15
N ASN A 62 -0.55 -24.93 2.11
CA ASN A 62 0.91 -24.81 2.19
C ASN A 62 1.42 -23.37 2.29
N VAL A 63 0.64 -22.49 2.92
CA VAL A 63 1.02 -21.11 3.23
C VAL A 63 0.96 -20.91 4.75
N ASN A 64 2.06 -20.46 5.34
CA ASN A 64 2.07 -20.03 6.74
C ASN A 64 1.42 -18.66 6.85
N ALA A 65 0.50 -18.50 7.79
CA ALA A 65 -0.22 -17.25 8.00
C ALA A 65 -0.22 -16.83 9.47
N TYR A 66 -0.06 -15.54 9.70
CA TYR A 66 0.03 -14.94 11.03
C TYR A 66 -0.85 -13.68 11.09
N ALA A 67 -1.70 -13.62 12.11
CA ALA A 67 -2.50 -12.45 12.45
C ALA A 67 -1.78 -11.63 13.53
N VAL A 68 -1.63 -10.33 13.31
CA VAL A 68 -0.91 -9.40 14.18
C VAL A 68 -1.88 -8.39 14.79
N GLU A 69 -1.84 -8.21 16.11
CA GLU A 69 -2.51 -7.09 16.80
C GLU A 69 -1.69 -5.80 16.61
N GLY A 70 -1.62 -5.30 15.37
CA GLY A 70 -0.78 -4.17 15.00
C GLY A 70 -1.11 -3.59 13.63
N THR A 71 -0.29 -2.66 13.17
CA THR A 71 -0.41 -2.02 11.86
C THR A 71 0.17 -2.90 10.74
N PRO A 72 -0.10 -2.59 9.46
CA PRO A 72 0.57 -3.26 8.34
C PRO A 72 2.10 -3.14 8.38
N SER A 73 2.60 -2.02 8.86
CA SER A 73 4.04 -1.79 9.07
C SER A 73 4.62 -2.71 10.16
N ASP A 74 3.88 -2.89 11.26
CA ASP A 74 4.26 -3.83 12.32
C ASP A 74 4.31 -5.27 11.79
N CYS A 75 3.39 -5.64 10.92
CA CYS A 75 3.37 -6.96 10.26
C CYS A 75 4.66 -7.20 9.47
N VAL A 76 5.12 -6.22 8.69
CA VAL A 76 6.37 -6.33 7.92
C VAL A 76 7.58 -6.41 8.84
N ILE A 77 7.60 -5.62 9.92
CA ILE A 77 8.70 -5.64 10.91
C ILE A 77 8.77 -7.00 11.59
N LEU A 78 7.66 -7.52 12.11
CA LEU A 78 7.61 -8.84 12.75
C LEU A 78 7.96 -9.95 11.77
N ALA A 79 7.48 -9.88 10.53
CA ALA A 79 7.80 -10.84 9.49
C ALA A 79 9.32 -10.94 9.26
N ASN A 80 10.03 -9.81 9.15
CA ASN A 80 11.46 -9.77 8.90
C ASN A 80 12.33 -10.04 10.14
N LYS A 81 11.85 -9.72 11.36
CA LYS A 81 12.68 -9.79 12.55
C LYS A 81 12.46 -11.06 13.38
N GLU A 82 11.25 -11.63 13.32
CA GLU A 82 10.84 -12.74 14.16
C GLU A 82 10.44 -13.97 13.34
N ILE A 83 9.51 -13.83 12.38
CA ILE A 83 8.93 -14.98 11.67
C ILE A 83 9.92 -15.56 10.65
N ASN A 84 10.56 -14.71 9.85
CA ASN A 84 11.64 -15.11 8.94
C ASN A 84 12.84 -14.16 9.04
N PRO A 85 13.73 -14.35 10.02
CA PRO A 85 14.91 -13.49 10.23
C PRO A 85 15.93 -13.51 9.07
N LYS A 86 15.81 -14.45 8.13
CA LYS A 86 16.60 -14.47 6.90
C LYS A 86 16.12 -13.43 5.88
N GLY A 87 14.93 -12.84 6.11
CA GLY A 87 14.28 -11.86 5.26
C GLY A 87 13.48 -12.47 4.11
N PHE A 88 12.90 -11.60 3.33
CA PHE A 88 12.12 -11.94 2.15
C PHE A 88 12.77 -11.36 0.90
N ASP A 89 12.60 -12.04 -0.23
CA ASP A 89 13.06 -11.55 -1.53
C ASP A 89 12.11 -10.47 -2.07
N TYR A 90 10.80 -10.60 -1.79
CA TYR A 90 9.76 -9.66 -2.21
C TYR A 90 8.70 -9.50 -1.13
N ILE A 91 8.12 -8.30 -1.08
CA ILE A 91 6.95 -7.98 -0.26
C ILE A 91 5.83 -7.50 -1.16
N PHE A 92 4.65 -8.13 -1.06
CA PHE A 92 3.43 -7.70 -1.73
C PHE A 92 2.41 -7.28 -0.67
N SER A 93 2.01 -6.02 -0.71
CA SER A 93 1.01 -5.44 0.19
C SER A 93 -0.28 -5.18 -0.58
N GLY A 94 -1.37 -5.82 -0.17
CA GLY A 94 -2.70 -5.69 -0.80
C GLY A 94 -3.39 -7.04 -0.98
N ILE A 95 -4.39 -7.14 -1.89
CA ILE A 95 -4.89 -6.07 -2.76
C ILE A 95 -5.91 -5.27 -1.97
N ASN A 96 -5.66 -3.98 -1.85
CA ASN A 96 -6.51 -3.05 -1.13
C ASN A 96 -7.78 -2.71 -1.93
N TYR A 97 -8.91 -2.68 -1.25
CA TYR A 97 -10.14 -2.10 -1.79
C TYR A 97 -10.13 -0.60 -1.52
N GLY A 98 -9.93 0.17 -2.57
CA GLY A 98 -9.66 1.60 -2.54
C GLY A 98 -8.32 1.91 -3.19
N ALA A 99 -8.32 2.85 -4.14
CA ALA A 99 -7.08 3.26 -4.79
C ALA A 99 -6.17 4.00 -3.80
N ASN A 100 -4.87 3.78 -3.91
CA ASN A 100 -3.85 4.53 -3.20
C ASN A 100 -3.07 5.34 -4.23
N MET A 101 -3.56 6.53 -4.53
CA MET A 101 -3.05 7.42 -5.60
C MET A 101 -2.77 8.81 -5.04
N GLY A 102 -1.94 9.57 -5.74
CA GLY A 102 -1.59 10.91 -5.30
C GLY A 102 -1.07 10.92 -3.87
N SER A 103 -1.44 11.96 -3.12
CA SER A 103 -0.99 12.10 -1.72
C SER A 103 -1.60 11.10 -0.74
N ASP A 104 -2.65 10.34 -1.13
CA ASP A 104 -3.26 9.34 -0.25
C ASP A 104 -2.30 8.21 0.12
N ILE A 105 -1.27 7.99 -0.70
CA ILE A 105 -0.18 7.06 -0.41
C ILE A 105 0.48 7.33 0.97
N LEU A 106 0.46 8.59 1.44
CA LEU A 106 1.06 9.00 2.71
C LEU A 106 0.26 8.51 3.94
N VAL A 107 -1.04 8.26 3.77
CA VAL A 107 -1.93 7.79 4.83
C VAL A 107 -2.35 6.33 4.62
N SER A 108 -1.98 5.73 3.52
CA SER A 108 -2.31 4.34 3.17
C SER A 108 -1.55 3.33 4.02
N GLY A 109 -2.25 2.38 4.64
CA GLY A 109 -1.64 1.24 5.33
C GLY A 109 -0.98 0.28 4.34
N THR A 110 -1.58 0.07 3.17
CA THR A 110 -1.02 -0.75 2.08
C THR A 110 0.33 -0.20 1.61
N ALA A 111 0.41 1.11 1.32
CA ALA A 111 1.67 1.76 0.96
C ALA A 111 2.64 1.80 2.14
N GLY A 112 2.14 2.00 3.37
CA GLY A 112 2.94 1.99 4.60
C GLY A 112 3.70 0.67 4.80
N ALA A 113 3.05 -0.46 4.56
CA ALA A 113 3.72 -1.76 4.58
C ALA A 113 4.81 -1.88 3.52
N ALA A 114 4.56 -1.41 2.29
CA ALA A 114 5.57 -1.41 1.22
C ALA A 114 6.75 -0.48 1.56
N ILE A 115 6.50 0.66 2.19
CA ILE A 115 7.54 1.57 2.70
C ILE A 115 8.43 0.85 3.73
N HIS A 116 7.85 0.14 4.69
CA HIS A 116 8.63 -0.63 5.68
C HIS A 116 9.37 -1.81 5.07
N GLY A 117 8.84 -2.40 4.02
CA GLY A 117 9.57 -3.39 3.23
C GLY A 117 10.82 -2.82 2.58
N TYR A 118 10.71 -1.67 1.94
CA TYR A 118 11.84 -0.94 1.37
C TYR A 118 12.89 -0.56 2.45
N LEU A 119 12.44 -0.03 3.59
CA LEU A 119 13.31 0.32 4.71
C LEU A 119 14.03 -0.93 5.30
N SER A 120 13.49 -2.11 5.11
CA SER A 120 14.11 -3.38 5.47
C SER A 120 15.05 -3.92 4.39
N GLY A 121 15.24 -3.20 3.28
CA GLY A 121 16.11 -3.59 2.17
C GLY A 121 15.45 -4.52 1.16
N THR A 122 14.11 -4.58 1.09
CA THR A 122 13.37 -5.50 0.22
C THR A 122 12.57 -4.74 -0.85
N LEU A 123 12.58 -5.26 -2.09
CA LEU A 123 11.69 -4.78 -3.13
C LEU A 123 10.23 -5.02 -2.72
N SER A 124 9.43 -3.97 -2.72
CA SER A 124 8.07 -3.98 -2.19
C SER A 124 7.06 -3.45 -3.21
N VAL A 125 5.93 -4.13 -3.34
CA VAL A 125 4.86 -3.80 -4.28
C VAL A 125 3.58 -3.54 -3.48
N ALA A 126 3.05 -2.32 -3.57
CA ALA A 126 1.72 -1.98 -3.08
C ALA A 126 0.69 -2.17 -4.18
N LEU A 127 -0.40 -2.86 -3.90
CA LEU A 127 -1.43 -3.26 -4.86
C LEU A 127 -2.79 -2.75 -4.40
N SER A 128 -3.48 -1.98 -5.24
CA SER A 128 -4.78 -1.39 -4.91
C SER A 128 -5.73 -1.42 -6.11
N ILE A 129 -7.03 -1.58 -5.85
CA ILE A 129 -8.06 -1.51 -6.89
C ILE A 129 -8.95 -0.28 -6.67
N ALA A 130 -9.23 0.47 -7.72
CA ALA A 130 -10.02 1.70 -7.67
C ALA A 130 -11.52 1.40 -7.48
N SER A 131 -11.86 0.81 -6.33
CA SER A 131 -13.23 0.53 -5.90
C SER A 131 -13.29 0.40 -4.38
N LEU A 132 -14.26 1.03 -3.76
CA LEU A 132 -14.53 0.94 -2.32
C LEU A 132 -15.55 -0.16 -1.97
N ASP A 133 -16.17 -0.79 -2.96
CA ASP A 133 -17.14 -1.87 -2.75
C ASP A 133 -16.48 -3.23 -2.87
N ALA A 134 -16.03 -3.76 -1.74
CA ALA A 134 -15.40 -5.08 -1.67
C ALA A 134 -16.34 -6.24 -2.07
N VAL A 135 -17.65 -6.05 -1.92
CA VAL A 135 -18.65 -7.11 -2.20
C VAL A 135 -18.90 -7.23 -3.70
N GLN A 136 -18.96 -6.11 -4.42
CA GLN A 136 -19.27 -6.09 -5.85
C GLN A 136 -18.03 -6.03 -6.74
N THR A 137 -16.83 -5.87 -6.15
CA THR A 137 -15.59 -5.73 -6.90
C THR A 137 -15.03 -7.09 -7.32
N ASP A 138 -14.89 -7.29 -8.63
CA ASP A 138 -14.17 -8.45 -9.17
C ASP A 138 -12.65 -8.18 -9.19
N ILE A 139 -11.93 -8.80 -8.27
CA ILE A 139 -10.47 -8.67 -8.19
C ILE A 139 -9.71 -9.62 -9.12
N THR A 140 -10.38 -10.41 -9.95
CA THR A 140 -9.72 -11.41 -10.80
C THR A 140 -8.66 -10.79 -11.69
N THR A 141 -8.97 -9.65 -12.29
CA THR A 141 -8.03 -8.93 -13.16
C THR A 141 -6.80 -8.42 -12.38
N SER A 142 -6.99 -7.87 -11.20
CA SER A 142 -5.87 -7.38 -10.36
C SER A 142 -4.99 -8.54 -9.87
N ILE A 143 -5.57 -9.69 -9.55
CA ILE A 143 -4.82 -10.92 -9.21
C ILE A 143 -3.98 -11.40 -10.41
N GLU A 144 -4.53 -11.45 -11.63
CA GLU A 144 -3.80 -11.84 -12.82
C GLU A 144 -2.60 -10.92 -13.10
N TYR A 145 -2.79 -9.60 -12.96
CA TYR A 145 -1.69 -8.66 -13.14
C TYR A 145 -0.65 -8.76 -12.02
N SER A 146 -1.07 -8.98 -10.77
CA SER A 146 -0.14 -9.19 -9.65
C SER A 146 0.75 -10.43 -9.87
N ALA A 147 0.17 -11.52 -10.39
CA ALA A 147 0.93 -12.69 -10.79
C ALA A 147 1.96 -12.39 -11.90
N LYS A 148 1.59 -11.58 -12.91
CA LYS A 148 2.50 -11.18 -13.99
C LYS A 148 3.62 -10.29 -13.49
N ILE A 149 3.34 -9.38 -12.55
CA ILE A 149 4.35 -8.53 -11.89
C ILE A 149 5.34 -9.42 -11.13
N CYS A 150 4.85 -10.32 -10.28
CA CYS A 150 5.71 -11.25 -9.56
C CYS A 150 6.57 -12.10 -10.50
N LYS A 151 5.95 -12.69 -11.52
CA LYS A 151 6.67 -13.48 -12.55
C LYS A 151 7.78 -12.68 -13.23
N PHE A 152 7.51 -11.41 -13.56
CA PHE A 152 8.51 -10.53 -14.18
C PHE A 152 9.69 -10.27 -13.24
N LEU A 153 9.42 -9.92 -11.98
CA LEU A 153 10.45 -9.66 -10.97
C LEU A 153 11.33 -10.90 -10.73
N VAL A 154 10.70 -12.06 -10.57
CA VAL A 154 11.37 -13.34 -10.33
C VAL A 154 12.23 -13.76 -11.54
N ASN A 155 11.66 -13.74 -12.74
CA ASN A 155 12.35 -14.20 -13.95
C ASN A 155 13.53 -13.33 -14.35
N ASN A 156 13.50 -12.04 -14.01
CA ASN A 156 14.59 -11.10 -14.28
C ASN A 156 15.50 -10.90 -13.07
N ASN A 157 15.28 -11.61 -11.95
CA ASN A 157 16.02 -11.50 -10.69
C ASN A 157 16.20 -10.05 -10.22
N ILE A 158 15.11 -9.25 -10.33
CA ILE A 158 15.11 -7.85 -9.90
C ILE A 158 14.85 -7.83 -8.39
N LYS A 159 15.88 -7.51 -7.60
CA LYS A 159 15.82 -7.51 -6.13
C LYS A 159 16.24 -6.19 -5.49
N ASP A 160 16.68 -5.22 -6.29
CA ASP A 160 17.10 -3.92 -5.75
C ASP A 160 15.95 -3.29 -4.97
N PRO A 161 16.17 -2.86 -3.73
CA PRO A 161 15.14 -2.29 -2.89
C PRO A 161 14.48 -1.08 -3.57
N GLN A 162 13.18 -1.16 -3.75
CA GLN A 162 12.37 -0.08 -4.31
C GLN A 162 10.91 -0.29 -3.92
N ILE A 163 10.11 0.75 -4.04
CA ILE A 163 8.67 0.70 -3.81
C ILE A 163 7.98 0.90 -5.15
N ILE A 164 7.14 -0.06 -5.53
CA ILE A 164 6.31 -0.01 -6.72
C ILE A 164 4.85 0.09 -6.27
N ASN A 165 4.19 1.18 -6.62
CA ASN A 165 2.76 1.37 -6.36
C ASN A 165 1.95 1.04 -7.60
N VAL A 166 1.02 0.10 -7.49
CA VAL A 166 0.18 -0.36 -8.60
C VAL A 166 -1.28 -0.12 -8.26
N ASN A 167 -1.96 0.61 -9.11
CA ASN A 167 -3.41 0.79 -9.02
C ASN A 167 -4.09 0.16 -10.24
N PHE A 168 -5.15 -0.60 -9.99
CA PHE A 168 -5.96 -1.26 -11.00
C PHE A 168 -7.29 -0.53 -11.16
N PRO A 169 -7.74 -0.19 -12.36
CA PRO A 169 -9.10 0.29 -12.54
C PRO A 169 -10.09 -0.85 -12.23
N ASN A 170 -11.22 -0.51 -11.61
CA ASN A 170 -12.31 -1.48 -11.37
C ASN A 170 -13.06 -1.77 -12.68
N LEU A 171 -12.39 -2.46 -13.59
CA LEU A 171 -12.88 -2.81 -14.91
C LEU A 171 -12.60 -4.27 -15.22
N PRO A 172 -13.50 -4.94 -15.97
CA PRO A 172 -13.20 -6.27 -16.50
C PRO A 172 -11.97 -6.25 -17.40
N ARG A 173 -11.27 -7.38 -17.45
CA ARG A 173 -9.98 -7.53 -18.18
C ARG A 173 -10.03 -7.01 -19.63
N ASN A 174 -11.12 -7.25 -20.34
CA ASN A 174 -11.30 -6.85 -21.73
C ASN A 174 -11.55 -5.35 -21.94
N GLN A 175 -11.83 -4.60 -20.87
CA GLN A 175 -12.02 -3.15 -20.89
C GLN A 175 -10.76 -2.39 -20.42
N ILE A 176 -9.77 -3.08 -19.86
CA ILE A 176 -8.49 -2.47 -19.50
C ILE A 176 -7.71 -2.19 -20.78
N LYS A 177 -7.41 -0.91 -21.01
CA LYS A 177 -6.74 -0.44 -22.24
C LYS A 177 -5.25 -0.74 -22.29
N GLY A 178 -4.64 -1.14 -21.16
CA GLY A 178 -3.22 -1.47 -21.05
C GLY A 178 -2.63 -1.01 -19.72
N ILE A 179 -1.31 -0.85 -19.69
CA ILE A 179 -0.54 -0.43 -18.51
C ILE A 179 0.19 0.86 -18.85
N LYS A 180 0.23 1.79 -17.91
CA LYS A 180 1.03 3.02 -18.01
C LYS A 180 2.06 3.10 -16.89
N SER A 181 3.28 3.48 -17.23
CA SER A 181 4.23 4.03 -16.27
C SER A 181 3.77 5.45 -15.92
N THR A 182 3.63 5.72 -14.64
CA THR A 182 3.03 6.95 -14.13
C THR A 182 3.88 7.52 -13.00
N TYR A 183 3.60 8.75 -12.60
CA TYR A 183 4.09 9.34 -11.36
C TYR A 183 2.93 9.60 -10.39
N ILE A 184 3.27 9.73 -9.11
CA ILE A 184 2.29 10.02 -8.05
C ILE A 184 1.75 11.44 -8.26
N GLY A 185 0.44 11.54 -8.45
CA GLY A 185 -0.24 12.81 -8.69
C GLY A 185 -0.32 13.71 -7.45
N PRO A 186 -0.78 14.96 -7.60
CA PRO A 186 -1.01 15.86 -6.48
C PRO A 186 -2.26 15.44 -5.67
N LYS A 187 -2.43 16.02 -4.47
CA LYS A 187 -3.65 15.87 -3.69
C LYS A 187 -4.84 16.51 -4.41
N VAL A 188 -5.88 15.74 -4.62
CA VAL A 188 -7.11 16.16 -5.32
C VAL A 188 -8.38 15.97 -4.49
N GLU A 189 -8.25 15.39 -3.31
CA GLU A 189 -9.34 15.22 -2.34
C GLU A 189 -9.33 16.35 -1.30
N ASP A 190 -10.53 16.65 -0.78
CA ASP A 190 -10.75 17.47 0.39
C ASP A 190 -11.24 16.60 1.55
N GLU A 191 -10.76 16.90 2.76
CA GLU A 191 -11.26 16.29 3.98
C GLU A 191 -12.61 16.95 4.36
N ILE A 192 -13.65 16.12 4.43
CA ILE A 192 -15.00 16.57 4.83
C ILE A 192 -15.34 15.95 6.18
N ILE A 193 -15.79 16.80 7.09
CA ILE A 193 -16.33 16.38 8.39
C ILE A 193 -17.85 16.35 8.34
N LEU A 194 -18.42 15.16 8.43
CA LEU A 194 -19.85 14.97 8.60
C LEU A 194 -20.15 14.91 10.09
N LYS A 195 -21.04 15.79 10.56
CA LYS A 195 -21.47 15.84 11.96
C LYS A 195 -22.84 15.23 12.09
N GLU A 196 -22.99 14.30 13.02
CA GLU A 196 -24.27 13.75 13.45
C GLU A 196 -24.48 14.04 14.94
N THR A 197 -25.62 14.59 15.31
CA THR A 197 -25.99 14.85 16.71
C THR A 197 -26.98 13.80 17.17
N ARG A 198 -26.65 13.07 18.23
CA ARG A 198 -27.53 12.09 18.90
C ARG A 198 -27.68 12.40 20.36
N ALA A 199 -28.57 11.67 21.05
CA ALA A 199 -28.89 11.89 22.49
C ALA A 199 -27.64 11.85 23.42
N ARG A 200 -26.59 11.15 23.03
CA ARG A 200 -25.35 11.01 23.82
C ARG A 200 -24.19 11.92 23.36
N GLY A 201 -24.46 12.88 22.47
CA GLY A 201 -23.46 13.84 22.00
C GLY A 201 -23.32 13.93 20.48
N ASN A 202 -22.27 14.60 20.04
CA ASN A 202 -21.95 14.77 18.65
C ASN A 202 -20.98 13.67 18.20
N TYR A 203 -21.21 13.12 17.01
CA TYR A 203 -20.38 12.16 16.32
C TYR A 203 -19.87 12.80 15.05
N TYR A 204 -18.62 12.54 14.70
CA TYR A 204 -17.96 13.12 13.53
C TYR A 204 -17.40 12.00 12.67
N TRP A 205 -17.64 12.10 11.37
CA TRP A 205 -17.09 11.19 10.38
C TRP A 205 -16.18 11.96 9.46
N LEU A 206 -14.95 11.49 9.31
CA LEU A 206 -14.03 12.01 8.30
C LEU A 206 -14.29 11.27 6.98
N ARG A 207 -14.48 12.03 5.91
CA ARG A 207 -14.61 11.51 4.54
C ARG A 207 -13.68 12.30 3.63
N LEU A 208 -13.10 11.61 2.67
CA LEU A 208 -12.34 12.21 1.59
C LEU A 208 -13.24 12.26 0.35
N ASP A 209 -13.44 13.43 -0.19
CA ASP A 209 -14.22 13.66 -1.41
C ASP A 209 -13.32 14.30 -2.48
N LEU A 210 -13.49 13.90 -3.73
CA LEU A 210 -12.83 14.59 -4.84
C LEU A 210 -13.28 16.05 -4.91
N LYS A 211 -12.32 16.96 -5.10
CA LYS A 211 -12.62 18.37 -5.38
C LYS A 211 -13.48 18.50 -6.64
N GLU A 212 -14.34 19.49 -6.66
CA GLU A 212 -15.13 19.78 -7.85
C GLU A 212 -14.23 20.17 -9.04
N ASN A 213 -14.59 19.72 -10.24
CA ASN A 213 -13.92 20.06 -11.51
C ASN A 213 -12.41 19.73 -11.56
N VAL A 214 -11.99 18.63 -10.93
CA VAL A 214 -10.59 18.20 -10.97
C VAL A 214 -10.21 17.72 -12.36
N GLU A 215 -9.23 18.36 -12.96
CA GLU A 215 -8.48 17.81 -14.09
C GLU A 215 -7.25 17.08 -13.55
N PHE A 216 -7.17 15.77 -13.80
CA PHE A 216 -5.99 15.00 -13.42
C PHE A 216 -4.83 15.32 -14.37
N PRO A 217 -3.67 15.73 -13.86
CA PRO A 217 -2.50 16.01 -14.68
C PRO A 217 -2.13 14.79 -15.54
N LYS A 218 -1.64 15.07 -16.75
CA LYS A 218 -1.20 14.02 -17.68
C LYS A 218 -0.10 13.16 -17.05
N ASP A 219 -0.10 11.86 -17.36
CA ASP A 219 0.89 10.88 -16.92
C ASP A 219 0.89 10.61 -15.39
N THR A 220 -0.13 11.09 -14.66
CA THR A 220 -0.35 10.72 -13.25
C THR A 220 -1.06 9.38 -13.10
N ASP A 221 -0.89 8.76 -11.93
CA ASP A 221 -1.61 7.56 -11.50
C ASP A 221 -3.13 7.72 -11.62
N MET A 222 -3.67 8.83 -11.13
CA MET A 222 -5.11 9.16 -11.20
C MET A 222 -5.61 9.25 -12.64
N LYS A 223 -4.85 9.93 -13.52
CA LYS A 223 -5.23 10.07 -14.92
C LYS A 223 -5.21 8.73 -15.65
N ALA A 224 -4.25 7.88 -15.36
CA ALA A 224 -4.19 6.54 -15.92
C ALA A 224 -5.41 5.70 -15.53
N ILE A 225 -5.80 5.71 -14.26
CA ILE A 225 -7.00 5.00 -13.77
C ILE A 225 -8.28 5.57 -14.40
N GLN A 226 -8.43 6.89 -14.43
CA GLN A 226 -9.58 7.55 -15.09
C GLN A 226 -9.71 7.13 -16.56
N ASP A 227 -8.58 7.02 -17.26
CA ASP A 227 -8.53 6.62 -18.66
C ASP A 227 -8.70 5.11 -18.89
N GLY A 228 -8.79 4.29 -17.85
CA GLY A 228 -8.97 2.84 -17.92
C GLY A 228 -7.67 2.04 -18.10
N TYR A 229 -6.52 2.57 -17.68
CA TYR A 229 -5.24 1.89 -17.67
C TYR A 229 -4.85 1.44 -16.26
N VAL A 230 -4.12 0.35 -16.15
CA VAL A 230 -3.38 0.03 -14.92
C VAL A 230 -2.25 1.04 -14.77
N SER A 231 -2.14 1.62 -13.59
CA SER A 231 -1.07 2.56 -13.22
C SER A 231 0.04 1.84 -12.50
N ILE A 232 1.28 2.05 -12.89
CA ILE A 232 2.49 1.59 -12.17
C ILE A 232 3.39 2.79 -11.94
N SER A 233 3.54 3.17 -10.68
CA SER A 233 4.35 4.32 -10.25
C SER A 233 5.48 3.87 -9.34
N PRO A 234 6.72 4.34 -9.53
CA PRO A 234 7.74 4.26 -8.50
C PRO A 234 7.38 5.23 -7.36
N VAL A 235 7.69 4.83 -6.12
CA VAL A 235 7.57 5.70 -4.95
C VAL A 235 8.95 5.94 -4.37
N ASP A 236 9.35 7.19 -4.33
CA ASP A 236 10.60 7.60 -3.70
C ASP A 236 10.30 8.24 -2.34
N ILE A 237 10.86 7.66 -1.28
CA ILE A 237 10.77 8.18 0.08
C ILE A 237 12.06 8.85 0.55
N ASN A 238 12.99 9.13 -0.37
CA ASN A 238 14.18 9.89 -0.05
C ASN A 238 13.81 11.33 0.30
N LEU A 239 13.84 11.66 1.58
CA LEU A 239 13.40 12.96 2.10
C LEU A 239 14.36 14.11 1.75
N ASN A 240 15.56 13.83 1.22
CA ASN A 240 16.55 14.82 0.84
C ASN A 240 17.18 14.59 -0.55
N PRO A 241 16.40 14.47 -1.63
CA PRO A 241 16.96 14.34 -2.97
C PRO A 241 17.49 15.68 -3.49
N GLY A 242 18.53 16.25 -2.81
CA GLY A 242 19.14 17.50 -3.23
C GLY A 242 18.53 18.79 -2.67
N GLY A 243 17.55 18.72 -1.74
CA GLY A 243 16.90 19.86 -1.09
C GLY A 243 16.27 20.87 -2.08
N SER A 244 15.04 21.34 -1.86
CA SER A 244 14.60 22.51 -2.63
C SER A 244 15.37 23.74 -2.12
N ASP A 245 15.95 24.53 -3.00
CA ASP A 245 16.72 25.75 -2.66
C ASP A 245 15.95 26.68 -1.70
N ASN A 246 14.64 26.77 -1.84
CA ASN A 246 13.80 27.57 -0.96
C ASN A 246 13.73 27.03 0.49
N ASN A 247 13.57 25.72 0.67
CA ASN A 247 13.50 25.13 2.01
C ASN A 247 14.85 25.26 2.71
N GLN A 248 15.95 25.04 2.00
CA GLN A 248 17.28 25.19 2.54
C GLN A 248 17.58 26.67 2.87
N TYR A 249 17.08 27.62 2.09
CA TYR A 249 17.23 29.04 2.36
C TYR A 249 16.58 29.43 3.70
N ILE A 250 15.32 29.04 3.93
CA ILE A 250 14.60 29.33 5.19
C ILE A 250 15.34 28.72 6.39
N VAL A 251 15.76 27.46 6.28
CA VAL A 251 16.50 26.77 7.35
C VAL A 251 17.81 27.50 7.65
N ASN A 252 18.55 27.93 6.62
CA ASN A 252 19.80 28.68 6.79
C ASN A 252 19.57 30.04 7.46
N GLN A 253 18.49 30.77 7.11
CA GLN A 253 18.13 32.03 7.78
C GLN A 253 17.78 31.84 9.24
N LEU A 254 16.96 30.81 9.56
CA LEU A 254 16.60 30.46 10.91
C LEU A 254 17.83 30.08 11.75
N THR A 255 18.73 29.27 11.20
CA THR A 255 19.97 28.86 11.85
C THR A 255 20.86 30.12 12.16
N LYS A 256 21.00 31.04 11.21
CA LYS A 256 21.75 32.31 11.44
C LYS A 256 21.10 33.17 12.51
N TYR A 257 19.76 33.18 12.57
CA TYR A 257 19.03 33.95 13.58
C TYR A 257 19.22 33.37 14.99
N LEU A 258 19.13 32.06 15.14
CA LEU A 258 19.24 31.36 16.43
C LEU A 258 20.69 31.31 16.98
N ASN A 259 21.69 31.52 16.16
CA ASN A 259 23.10 31.54 16.56
C ASN A 259 23.63 32.96 16.88
N LYS A 260 22.76 33.97 16.94
CA LYS A 260 23.04 35.33 17.43
C LYS A 260 22.68 35.45 18.90
#